data_c94dda9f3f39fed28206d80badc5cb84
#
_entry.id   c94dda9f3f39fed28206d80badc5cb84
#
_cell.length_a   1.000
_cell.length_b   1.000
_cell.length_c   1.000
_cell.angle_alpha   90.00
_cell.angle_beta   90.00
_cell.angle_gamma   90.00
#
_symmetry.space_group_name_H-M   'P 1'
#
loop_
_entity.id
_entity.type
_entity.pdbx_description
1 polymer ?
#
loop_
_entity_poly.entity_id
_entity_poly.type
_entity_poly.pdbx_seq_one_letter_code
_entity_poly.pdbx_strand_id
1 'polypeptide(L)'
;MKKIRSKIMDRQANIEKSIAYLAADEQVRCRIPSSPGERQRLLRALMNVWEPKELPEEFLAMQDAELQAQAADKGVVTIESLKSNAVNNPFLLWQGDITRLQTDAIVNAANAQALGCWSPLHNCIDNCIHSAAGLQLRKACYDHMQGRLLATGDAFITRGYNLPAKYVLHTVGPIVTDDRPTKQQEEQLASCYRRCMELAEENGLESIAFCCISTGVFRFPNQRAAEIAVSTVKQFPRKNLKTIVFNVFLDKDYAIYRALL
;
A
#
# COMPACT_ATOMS: atom_id res chain seq x y z
N MET A 1 -12.85 31.53 -10.03
CA MET A 1 -13.54 30.56 -10.89
C MET A 1 -12.74 30.17 -12.14
N LYS A 2 -12.21 31.11 -12.99
CA LYS A 2 -11.42 30.75 -14.20
C LYS A 2 -10.19 29.88 -13.91
N LYS A 3 -9.37 30.17 -12.88
CA LYS A 3 -8.19 29.34 -12.49
C LYS A 3 -8.56 27.91 -12.06
N ILE A 4 -9.67 27.71 -11.37
CA ILE A 4 -10.12 26.38 -10.93
C ILE A 4 -10.61 25.57 -12.14
N ARG A 5 -11.37 26.17 -13.04
CA ARG A 5 -11.79 25.52 -14.32
C ARG A 5 -10.60 25.11 -15.17
N SER A 6 -9.59 25.98 -15.34
CA SER A 6 -8.38 25.67 -16.09
C SER A 6 -7.65 24.46 -15.46
N LYS A 7 -7.43 24.46 -14.15
CA LYS A 7 -6.74 23.37 -13.45
C LYS A 7 -7.48 22.01 -13.56
N ILE A 8 -8.83 22.04 -13.52
CA ILE A 8 -9.64 20.83 -13.72
C ILE A 8 -9.56 20.34 -15.17
N MET A 9 -9.60 21.24 -16.16
CA MET A 9 -9.46 20.88 -17.57
C MET A 9 -8.08 20.28 -17.85
N ASP A 10 -7.01 20.85 -17.30
CA ASP A 10 -5.65 20.35 -17.44
C ASP A 10 -5.51 18.94 -16.82
N ARG A 11 -6.13 18.71 -15.66
CA ARG A 11 -6.14 17.40 -15.01
C ARG A 11 -6.84 16.33 -15.88
N GLN A 12 -8.01 16.64 -16.43
CA GLN A 12 -8.74 15.69 -17.30
C GLN A 12 -7.96 15.40 -18.59
N ALA A 13 -7.33 16.40 -19.18
CA ALA A 13 -6.48 16.21 -20.35
C ALA A 13 -5.27 15.30 -20.05
N ASN A 14 -4.65 15.43 -18.87
CA ASN A 14 -3.56 14.55 -18.43
C ASN A 14 -4.03 13.11 -18.27
N ILE A 15 -5.21 12.88 -17.67
CA ILE A 15 -5.78 11.53 -17.53
C ILE A 15 -6.04 10.92 -18.93
N GLU A 16 -6.62 11.67 -19.86
CA GLU A 16 -6.89 11.20 -21.22
C GLU A 16 -5.60 10.85 -21.97
N LYS A 17 -4.56 11.68 -21.88
CA LYS A 17 -3.25 11.41 -22.47
C LYS A 17 -2.60 10.17 -21.86
N SER A 18 -2.69 10.02 -20.54
CA SER A 18 -2.16 8.83 -19.83
C SER A 18 -2.88 7.56 -20.25
N ILE A 19 -4.21 7.59 -20.37
CA ILE A 19 -4.99 6.46 -20.88
C ILE A 19 -4.58 6.13 -22.32
N ALA A 20 -4.49 7.15 -23.21
CA ALA A 20 -4.10 6.96 -24.60
C ALA A 20 -2.71 6.33 -24.73
N TYR A 21 -1.74 6.78 -23.91
CA TYR A 21 -0.39 6.23 -23.87
C TYR A 21 -0.39 4.74 -23.46
N LEU A 22 -1.01 4.41 -22.32
CA LEU A 22 -1.04 3.03 -21.80
C LEU A 22 -1.82 2.09 -22.74
N ALA A 23 -2.94 2.55 -23.31
CA ALA A 23 -3.73 1.75 -24.22
C ALA A 23 -3.01 1.48 -25.55
N ALA A 24 -2.27 2.45 -26.08
CA ALA A 24 -1.51 2.29 -27.32
C ALA A 24 -0.35 1.30 -27.16
N ASP A 25 0.38 1.37 -26.05
CA ASP A 25 1.51 0.49 -25.76
C ASP A 25 1.08 -0.97 -25.52
N GLU A 26 0.00 -1.18 -24.77
CA GLU A 26 -0.58 -2.51 -24.53
C GLU A 26 -1.48 -3.00 -25.68
N GLN A 27 -1.59 -2.24 -26.77
CA GLN A 27 -2.46 -2.53 -27.94
C GLN A 27 -3.93 -2.79 -27.55
N VAL A 28 -4.38 -2.15 -26.47
CA VAL A 28 -5.76 -2.25 -25.98
C VAL A 28 -6.64 -1.24 -26.71
N ARG A 29 -7.62 -1.73 -27.46
CA ARG A 29 -8.65 -0.85 -28.03
C ARG A 29 -9.67 -0.51 -26.96
N CYS A 30 -9.60 0.67 -26.37
CA CYS A 30 -10.59 1.16 -25.43
C CYS A 30 -11.13 2.52 -25.87
N ARG A 31 -12.42 2.75 -25.58
CA ARG A 31 -13.03 4.09 -25.72
C ARG A 31 -12.80 4.85 -24.42
N ILE A 32 -12.25 6.06 -24.50
CA ILE A 32 -12.11 6.93 -23.33
C ILE A 32 -13.50 7.40 -22.90
N PRO A 33 -13.91 7.13 -21.63
CA PRO A 33 -15.22 7.55 -21.15
C PRO A 33 -15.37 9.08 -21.07
N SER A 34 -16.61 9.57 -21.13
CA SER A 34 -16.90 11.00 -20.96
C SER A 34 -16.89 11.44 -19.48
N SER A 35 -17.21 10.54 -18.56
CA SER A 35 -17.25 10.80 -17.12
C SER A 35 -15.84 10.87 -16.51
N PRO A 36 -15.50 11.91 -15.73
CA PRO A 36 -14.21 12.01 -15.03
C PRO A 36 -13.89 10.80 -14.13
N GLY A 37 -14.88 10.32 -13.38
CA GLY A 37 -14.69 9.16 -12.49
C GLY A 37 -14.43 7.87 -13.26
N GLU A 38 -15.09 7.65 -14.40
CA GLU A 38 -14.84 6.48 -15.24
C GLU A 38 -13.47 6.55 -15.91
N ARG A 39 -12.98 7.74 -16.27
CA ARG A 39 -11.59 7.92 -16.76
C ARG A 39 -10.57 7.54 -15.71
N GLN A 40 -10.74 7.98 -14.46
CA GLN A 40 -9.86 7.60 -13.36
C GLN A 40 -9.88 6.07 -13.13
N ARG A 41 -11.05 5.44 -13.20
CA ARG A 41 -11.18 3.97 -13.10
C ARG A 41 -10.49 3.27 -14.26
N LEU A 42 -10.64 3.76 -15.50
CA LEU A 42 -9.97 3.20 -16.67
C LEU A 42 -8.45 3.35 -16.57
N LEU A 43 -7.96 4.53 -16.19
CA LEU A 43 -6.53 4.76 -15.96
C LEU A 43 -5.98 3.77 -14.93
N ARG A 44 -6.64 3.62 -13.77
CA ARG A 44 -6.24 2.64 -12.76
C ARG A 44 -6.25 1.22 -13.30
N ALA A 45 -7.26 0.83 -14.06
CA ALA A 45 -7.35 -0.51 -14.64
C ALA A 45 -6.17 -0.80 -15.58
N LEU A 46 -5.81 0.15 -16.46
CA LEU A 46 -4.65 0.03 -17.36
C LEU A 46 -3.33 -0.04 -16.56
N MET A 47 -3.17 0.80 -15.53
CA MET A 47 -2.01 0.75 -14.66
C MET A 47 -1.88 -0.61 -13.93
N ASN A 48 -3.00 -1.25 -13.56
CA ASN A 48 -2.96 -2.53 -12.87
C ASN A 48 -2.41 -3.68 -13.73
N VAL A 49 -2.55 -3.61 -15.04
CA VAL A 49 -2.05 -4.63 -15.98
C VAL A 49 -0.76 -4.23 -16.70
N TRP A 50 -0.20 -3.05 -16.38
CA TRP A 50 1.01 -2.57 -17.02
C TRP A 50 2.24 -3.35 -16.60
N GLU A 51 3.00 -3.82 -17.59
CA GLU A 51 4.28 -4.51 -17.37
C GLU A 51 5.35 -3.56 -16.81
N PRO A 52 6.27 -4.05 -15.94
CA PRO A 52 7.29 -3.22 -15.30
C PRO A 52 8.41 -2.87 -16.30
N LYS A 53 8.25 -1.79 -17.05
CA LYS A 53 9.21 -1.26 -18.02
C LYS A 53 9.49 0.21 -17.76
N GLU A 54 10.54 0.75 -18.39
CA GLU A 54 10.86 2.17 -18.32
C GLU A 54 9.73 3.00 -18.95
N LEU A 55 9.47 4.15 -18.35
CA LEU A 55 8.42 5.07 -18.75
C LEU A 55 9.02 6.44 -19.05
N PRO A 56 8.54 7.13 -20.11
CA PRO A 56 8.98 8.49 -20.41
C PRO A 56 8.69 9.45 -19.25
N GLU A 57 9.59 10.41 -19.03
CA GLU A 57 9.42 11.44 -17.99
C GLU A 57 8.11 12.22 -18.14
N GLU A 58 7.70 12.50 -19.38
CA GLU A 58 6.43 13.19 -19.65
C GLU A 58 5.22 12.39 -19.16
N PHE A 59 5.23 11.06 -19.35
CA PHE A 59 4.17 10.19 -18.84
C PHE A 59 4.19 10.18 -17.31
N LEU A 60 5.36 10.02 -16.69
CA LEU A 60 5.51 10.02 -15.23
C LEU A 60 5.02 11.33 -14.63
N ALA A 61 5.34 12.48 -15.23
CA ALA A 61 4.86 13.77 -14.75
C ALA A 61 3.33 13.88 -14.78
N MET A 62 2.67 13.37 -15.84
CA MET A 62 1.20 13.36 -15.93
C MET A 62 0.57 12.43 -14.89
N GLN A 63 1.10 11.22 -14.73
CA GLN A 63 0.66 10.24 -13.73
C GLN A 63 0.82 10.80 -12.32
N ASP A 64 2.01 11.32 -11.99
CA ASP A 64 2.31 11.83 -10.67
C ASP A 64 1.42 13.01 -10.29
N ALA A 65 1.18 13.93 -11.22
CA ALA A 65 0.25 15.04 -11.01
C ALA A 65 -1.19 14.55 -10.69
N GLU A 66 -1.65 13.49 -11.38
CA GLU A 66 -2.98 12.90 -11.12
C GLU A 66 -3.02 12.17 -9.78
N LEU A 67 -2.03 11.32 -9.47
CA LEU A 67 -2.02 10.53 -8.23
C LEU A 67 -1.86 11.42 -6.99
N GLN A 68 -1.03 12.46 -7.05
CA GLN A 68 -0.90 13.46 -5.99
C GLN A 68 -2.20 14.26 -5.80
N ALA A 69 -2.90 14.59 -6.90
CA ALA A 69 -4.22 15.23 -6.81
C ALA A 69 -5.24 14.28 -6.16
N GLN A 70 -5.24 12.98 -6.49
CA GLN A 70 -6.11 12.00 -5.83
C GLN A 70 -5.80 11.85 -4.33
N ALA A 71 -4.52 11.84 -3.94
CA ALA A 71 -4.11 11.81 -2.54
C ALA A 71 -4.61 13.05 -1.78
N ALA A 72 -4.49 14.24 -2.39
CA ALA A 72 -5.00 15.47 -1.83
C ALA A 72 -6.54 15.49 -1.70
N ASP A 73 -7.25 14.98 -2.72
CA ASP A 73 -8.73 14.87 -2.70
C ASP A 73 -9.22 13.93 -1.60
N LYS A 74 -8.52 12.82 -1.35
CA LYS A 74 -8.81 11.87 -0.26
C LYS A 74 -8.48 12.44 1.12
N GLY A 75 -7.59 13.41 1.18
CA GLY A 75 -7.03 13.97 2.42
C GLY A 75 -5.94 13.09 3.03
N VAL A 76 -4.83 13.71 3.39
CA VAL A 76 -3.70 13.07 4.06
C VAL A 76 -3.95 13.02 5.57
N VAL A 77 -3.58 11.91 6.21
CA VAL A 77 -3.68 11.69 7.65
C VAL A 77 -2.28 11.65 8.24
N THR A 78 -1.97 12.57 9.14
CA THR A 78 -0.65 12.66 9.76
C THR A 78 -0.58 11.88 11.08
N ILE A 79 0.61 11.48 11.49
CA ILE A 79 0.84 10.85 12.80
C ILE A 79 0.38 11.76 13.94
N GLU A 80 0.59 13.07 13.83
CA GLU A 80 0.20 14.05 14.84
C GLU A 80 -1.34 14.06 15.03
N SER A 81 -2.09 13.95 13.93
CA SER A 81 -3.55 13.89 14.00
C SER A 81 -4.06 12.62 14.69
N LEU A 82 -3.31 11.53 14.60
CA LEU A 82 -3.63 10.26 15.28
C LEU A 82 -3.27 10.29 16.77
N LYS A 83 -2.19 10.98 17.14
CA LYS A 83 -1.72 11.11 18.53
C LYS A 83 -2.60 11.97 19.41
N SER A 84 -3.43 12.83 18.85
CA SER A 84 -4.30 13.74 19.62
C SER A 84 -5.19 13.05 20.66
N ASN A 85 -5.41 11.72 20.50
CA ASN A 85 -6.22 10.91 21.42
C ASN A 85 -5.40 9.88 22.24
N ALA A 86 -4.07 9.82 22.10
CA ALA A 86 -3.22 8.79 22.72
C ALA A 86 -1.93 9.40 23.27
N VAL A 87 -2.02 10.01 24.46
CA VAL A 87 -0.85 10.60 25.13
C VAL A 87 0.15 9.49 25.51
N ASN A 88 1.38 9.56 24.95
CA ASN A 88 2.51 8.67 25.25
C ASN A 88 2.36 7.19 24.85
N ASN A 89 1.40 6.81 24.02
CA ASN A 89 1.32 5.43 23.50
C ASN A 89 2.06 5.34 22.14
N PRO A 90 3.12 4.52 22.01
CA PRO A 90 3.80 4.32 20.73
C PRO A 90 2.97 3.50 19.73
N PHE A 91 1.92 2.83 20.19
CA PHE A 91 1.03 2.00 19.38
C PHE A 91 -0.29 2.73 19.14
N LEU A 92 -0.55 3.06 17.88
CA LEU A 92 -1.76 3.73 17.46
C LEU A 92 -2.65 2.76 16.69
N LEU A 93 -3.95 2.85 16.89
CA LEU A 93 -4.95 2.16 16.07
C LEU A 93 -5.66 3.18 15.20
N TRP A 94 -5.67 2.92 13.90
CA TRP A 94 -6.38 3.77 12.95
C TRP A 94 -7.17 2.93 11.95
N GLN A 95 -8.43 3.31 11.74
CA GLN A 95 -9.31 2.69 10.75
C GLN A 95 -9.43 3.58 9.53
N GLY A 96 -8.96 3.08 8.38
CA GLY A 96 -9.04 3.83 7.13
C GLY A 96 -8.14 3.29 6.01
N ASP A 97 -8.08 4.05 4.93
CA ASP A 97 -7.26 3.74 3.75
C ASP A 97 -5.77 4.06 4.02
N ILE A 98 -4.94 3.04 4.18
CA ILE A 98 -3.51 3.15 4.50
C ILE A 98 -2.74 4.05 3.51
N THR A 99 -3.22 4.17 2.27
CA THR A 99 -2.61 5.03 1.25
C THR A 99 -2.73 6.53 1.55
N ARG A 100 -3.47 6.90 2.59
CA ARG A 100 -3.61 8.28 3.09
C ARG A 100 -2.64 8.63 4.22
N LEU A 101 -1.96 7.63 4.80
CA LEU A 101 -1.10 7.85 5.97
C LEU A 101 0.23 8.50 5.59
N GLN A 102 0.53 9.62 6.25
CA GLN A 102 1.84 10.26 6.19
C GLN A 102 2.72 9.72 7.31
N THR A 103 3.41 8.62 7.01
CA THR A 103 4.36 7.92 7.88
C THR A 103 5.71 7.80 7.18
N ASP A 104 6.76 7.35 7.90
CA ASP A 104 7.99 7.00 7.18
C ASP A 104 7.78 5.77 6.31
N ALA A 105 7.09 4.74 6.79
CA ALA A 105 6.75 3.59 5.96
C ALA A 105 5.33 3.08 6.20
N ILE A 106 4.72 2.55 5.14
CA ILE A 106 3.55 1.67 5.21
C ILE A 106 3.93 0.25 4.79
N VAL A 107 3.25 -0.75 5.34
CA VAL A 107 3.46 -2.15 4.99
C VAL A 107 2.44 -2.60 3.95
N ASN A 108 2.94 -3.21 2.88
CA ASN A 108 2.17 -3.87 1.83
C ASN A 108 2.18 -5.38 2.04
N ALA A 109 1.01 -5.99 2.19
CA ALA A 109 0.83 -7.44 2.15
C ALA A 109 0.76 -7.88 0.68
N ALA A 110 1.94 -8.18 0.12
CA ALA A 110 2.16 -8.52 -1.27
C ALA A 110 1.93 -10.03 -1.55
N ASN A 111 1.87 -10.38 -2.83
CA ASN A 111 2.04 -11.76 -3.29
C ASN A 111 3.54 -12.10 -3.46
N ALA A 112 3.86 -13.38 -3.70
CA ALA A 112 5.25 -13.83 -3.80
C ALA A 112 6.04 -13.20 -4.96
N GLN A 113 5.38 -12.76 -6.04
CA GLN A 113 6.05 -12.04 -7.13
C GLN A 113 6.43 -10.62 -6.72
N ALA A 114 5.71 -10.06 -5.75
CA ALA A 114 5.86 -8.68 -5.24
C ALA A 114 5.74 -7.58 -6.31
N LEU A 115 5.09 -7.87 -7.44
CA LEU A 115 4.89 -6.94 -8.55
C LEU A 115 3.53 -6.22 -8.51
N GLY A 116 2.82 -6.30 -7.38
CA GLY A 116 1.47 -5.82 -7.23
C GLY A 116 0.41 -6.82 -7.72
N CYS A 117 -0.83 -6.49 -7.51
CA CYS A 117 -1.96 -7.29 -7.98
C CYS A 117 -2.31 -6.91 -9.42
N TRP A 118 -2.33 -7.91 -10.32
CA TRP A 118 -2.61 -7.74 -11.73
C TRP A 118 -4.11 -7.70 -12.09
N SER A 119 -5.00 -7.98 -11.13
CA SER A 119 -6.44 -7.92 -11.37
C SER A 119 -6.93 -6.47 -11.44
N PRO A 120 -7.48 -6.03 -12.60
CA PRO A 120 -7.92 -4.64 -12.75
C PRO A 120 -8.95 -4.25 -11.69
N LEU A 121 -8.73 -3.08 -11.06
CA LEU A 121 -9.64 -2.50 -10.06
C LEU A 121 -9.88 -3.37 -8.81
N HIS A 122 -9.07 -4.38 -8.58
CA HIS A 122 -9.20 -5.21 -7.37
C HIS A 122 -8.97 -4.35 -6.11
N ASN A 123 -9.72 -4.64 -5.04
CA ASN A 123 -9.68 -3.87 -3.80
C ASN A 123 -8.78 -4.48 -2.71
N CYS A 124 -7.83 -5.37 -3.08
CA CYS A 124 -6.83 -5.82 -2.12
C CYS A 124 -5.83 -4.70 -1.83
N ILE A 125 -5.18 -4.81 -0.68
CA ILE A 125 -4.21 -3.83 -0.20
C ILE A 125 -3.07 -3.61 -1.21
N ASP A 126 -2.57 -4.70 -1.81
CA ASP A 126 -1.50 -4.68 -2.79
C ASP A 126 -1.87 -3.87 -4.04
N ASN A 127 -3.09 -4.08 -4.60
CA ASN A 127 -3.59 -3.26 -5.72
C ASN A 127 -3.76 -1.79 -5.32
N CYS A 128 -4.33 -1.52 -4.13
CA CYS A 128 -4.57 -0.15 -3.67
C CYS A 128 -3.25 0.63 -3.49
N ILE A 129 -2.24 0.02 -2.88
CA ILE A 129 -0.92 0.65 -2.67
C ILE A 129 -0.23 0.89 -4.01
N HIS A 130 -0.14 -0.12 -4.90
CA HIS A 130 0.48 0.04 -6.22
C HIS A 130 -0.24 1.09 -7.07
N SER A 131 -1.57 1.12 -7.05
CA SER A 131 -2.36 2.12 -7.77
C SER A 131 -2.14 3.55 -7.27
N ALA A 132 -1.96 3.73 -5.96
CA ALA A 132 -1.74 5.05 -5.36
C ALA A 132 -0.28 5.51 -5.48
N ALA A 133 0.68 4.60 -5.43
CA ALA A 133 2.10 4.90 -5.60
C ALA A 133 2.48 5.23 -7.04
N GLY A 134 1.84 4.59 -8.03
CA GLY A 134 2.16 4.72 -9.44
C GLY A 134 3.01 3.57 -9.99
N LEU A 135 3.21 3.58 -11.30
CA LEU A 135 3.91 2.51 -12.03
C LEU A 135 5.38 2.37 -11.63
N GLN A 136 5.99 3.44 -11.12
CA GLN A 136 7.35 3.42 -10.59
C GLN A 136 7.52 2.40 -9.46
N LEU A 137 6.49 2.20 -8.62
CA LEU A 137 6.56 1.21 -7.55
C LEU A 137 6.69 -0.21 -8.09
N ARG A 138 5.90 -0.57 -9.11
CA ARG A 138 6.00 -1.88 -9.76
C ARG A 138 7.36 -2.09 -10.41
N LYS A 139 7.89 -1.05 -11.08
CA LYS A 139 9.23 -1.09 -11.68
C LYS A 139 10.31 -1.30 -10.63
N ALA A 140 10.26 -0.58 -9.51
CA ALA A 140 11.22 -0.74 -8.42
C ALA A 140 11.16 -2.15 -7.78
N CYS A 141 9.95 -2.70 -7.62
CA CYS A 141 9.78 -4.07 -7.16
C CYS A 141 10.38 -5.08 -8.16
N TYR A 142 10.13 -4.89 -9.46
CA TYR A 142 10.70 -5.75 -10.51
C TYR A 142 12.23 -5.72 -10.50
N ASP A 143 12.83 -4.53 -10.39
CA ASP A 143 14.28 -4.36 -10.34
C ASP A 143 14.89 -5.00 -9.09
N HIS A 144 14.19 -4.93 -7.95
CA HIS A 144 14.62 -5.60 -6.73
C HIS A 144 14.50 -7.12 -6.84
N MET A 145 13.36 -7.60 -7.34
CA MET A 145 13.08 -9.05 -7.40
C MET A 145 13.89 -9.79 -8.47
N GLN A 146 14.15 -9.18 -9.62
CA GLN A 146 14.90 -9.78 -10.72
C GLN A 146 14.44 -11.20 -11.06
N GLY A 147 13.12 -11.42 -11.13
CA GLY A 147 12.50 -12.73 -11.40
C GLY A 147 12.49 -13.71 -10.22
N ARG A 148 13.05 -13.34 -9.07
CA ARG A 148 12.97 -14.15 -7.83
C ARG A 148 11.59 -14.00 -7.18
N LEU A 149 11.22 -14.97 -6.35
CA LEU A 149 10.04 -14.91 -5.51
C LEU A 149 10.43 -14.48 -4.09
N LEU A 150 9.65 -13.60 -3.50
CA LEU A 150 9.78 -13.24 -2.10
C LEU A 150 9.25 -14.38 -1.23
N ALA A 151 10.07 -14.87 -0.32
CA ALA A 151 9.67 -15.96 0.57
C ALA A 151 8.59 -15.51 1.56
N THR A 152 7.69 -16.43 1.94
CA THR A 152 6.70 -16.16 2.98
C THR A 152 7.39 -15.86 4.31
N GLY A 153 7.04 -14.73 4.91
CA GLY A 153 7.65 -14.22 6.14
C GLY A 153 8.83 -13.28 5.93
N ASP A 154 9.30 -13.10 4.68
CA ASP A 154 10.37 -12.16 4.36
C ASP A 154 9.82 -10.80 3.90
N ALA A 155 10.71 -9.78 3.80
CA ALA A 155 10.33 -8.45 3.39
C ALA A 155 11.46 -7.70 2.68
N PHE A 156 11.11 -6.66 1.91
CA PHE A 156 12.04 -5.67 1.36
C PHE A 156 11.41 -4.27 1.33
N ILE A 157 12.21 -3.24 1.10
CA ILE A 157 11.81 -1.83 1.13
C ILE A 157 11.95 -1.18 -0.24
N THR A 158 10.99 -0.32 -0.60
CA THR A 158 11.04 0.58 -1.77
C THR A 158 10.65 2.01 -1.36
N ARG A 159 10.84 2.98 -2.26
CA ARG A 159 10.25 4.31 -2.11
C ARG A 159 8.72 4.25 -2.23
N GLY A 160 8.03 5.23 -1.61
CA GLY A 160 6.57 5.36 -1.65
C GLY A 160 6.03 6.10 -2.88
N TYR A 161 6.91 6.77 -3.65
CA TYR A 161 6.58 7.57 -4.85
C TYR A 161 5.46 8.60 -4.60
N ASN A 162 4.25 8.39 -5.14
CA ASN A 162 3.12 9.33 -4.99
C ASN A 162 2.31 9.14 -3.70
N LEU A 163 2.69 8.18 -2.86
CA LEU A 163 2.09 8.01 -1.53
C LEU A 163 2.55 9.13 -0.58
N PRO A 164 1.72 9.52 0.42
CA PRO A 164 2.17 10.36 1.53
C PRO A 164 3.28 9.70 2.37
N ALA A 165 3.32 8.38 2.42
CA ALA A 165 4.39 7.62 3.07
C ALA A 165 5.68 7.65 2.23
N LYS A 166 6.84 7.82 2.90
CA LYS A 166 8.13 7.88 2.21
C LYS A 166 8.56 6.55 1.60
N TYR A 167 8.22 5.44 2.27
CA TYR A 167 8.62 4.09 1.90
C TYR A 167 7.44 3.12 1.95
N VAL A 168 7.58 2.01 1.19
CA VAL A 168 6.72 0.83 1.28
C VAL A 168 7.58 -0.36 1.66
N LEU A 169 7.19 -1.08 2.70
CA LEU A 169 7.75 -2.36 3.11
C LEU A 169 6.86 -3.47 2.57
N HIS A 170 7.37 -4.25 1.64
CA HIS A 170 6.64 -5.35 1.01
C HIS A 170 6.94 -6.64 1.74
N THR A 171 5.90 -7.37 2.16
CA THR A 171 6.04 -8.68 2.82
C THR A 171 5.00 -9.66 2.31
N VAL A 172 5.32 -10.94 2.32
CA VAL A 172 4.41 -12.02 1.92
C VAL A 172 3.98 -12.81 3.13
N GLY A 173 2.73 -12.67 3.50
CA GLY A 173 2.17 -13.46 4.59
C GLY A 173 1.77 -14.87 4.16
N PRO A 174 1.55 -15.79 5.11
CA PRO A 174 1.10 -17.16 4.82
C PRO A 174 -0.34 -17.22 4.33
N ILE A 175 -0.62 -18.20 3.46
CA ILE A 175 -1.96 -18.56 2.98
C ILE A 175 -2.49 -19.68 3.88
N VAL A 176 -3.70 -19.50 4.42
CA VAL A 176 -4.40 -20.51 5.24
C VAL A 176 -5.60 -21.04 4.46
N THR A 177 -5.69 -22.35 4.30
CA THR A 177 -6.71 -22.97 3.44
C THR A 177 -7.97 -23.42 4.20
N ASP A 178 -7.84 -23.76 5.48
CA ASP A 178 -8.88 -24.37 6.32
C ASP A 178 -9.22 -23.58 7.59
N ASP A 179 -8.90 -22.29 7.60
CA ASP A 179 -9.08 -21.36 8.74
C ASP A 179 -8.37 -21.83 10.05
N ARG A 180 -7.43 -22.76 9.94
CA ARG A 180 -6.61 -23.29 11.04
C ARG A 180 -5.13 -23.16 10.70
N PRO A 181 -4.51 -22.04 11.07
CA PRO A 181 -3.10 -21.84 10.79
C PRO A 181 -2.25 -22.86 11.56
N THR A 182 -1.29 -23.45 10.87
CA THR A 182 -0.26 -24.26 11.48
C THR A 182 0.71 -23.41 12.29
N LYS A 183 1.48 -24.00 13.22
CA LYS A 183 2.55 -23.30 13.95
C LYS A 183 3.56 -22.63 13.00
N GLN A 184 3.87 -23.26 11.88
CA GLN A 184 4.76 -22.69 10.86
C GLN A 184 4.14 -21.44 10.24
N GLN A 185 2.86 -21.45 9.89
CA GLN A 185 2.17 -20.28 9.34
C GLN A 185 2.05 -19.15 10.37
N GLU A 186 1.83 -19.46 11.64
CA GLU A 186 1.88 -18.46 12.72
C GLU A 186 3.26 -17.80 12.83
N GLU A 187 4.33 -18.61 12.79
CA GLU A 187 5.70 -18.10 12.82
C GLU A 187 6.06 -17.29 11.56
N GLN A 188 5.59 -17.70 10.38
CA GLN A 188 5.74 -16.93 9.15
C GLN A 188 5.03 -15.58 9.23
N LEU A 189 3.83 -15.54 9.81
CA LEU A 189 3.12 -14.28 10.03
C LEU A 189 3.88 -13.38 11.01
N ALA A 190 4.37 -13.92 12.13
CA ALA A 190 5.21 -13.18 13.07
C ALA A 190 6.50 -12.66 12.39
N SER A 191 7.10 -13.47 11.52
CA SER A 191 8.27 -13.08 10.73
C SER A 191 8.01 -11.88 9.83
N CYS A 192 6.83 -11.77 9.18
CA CYS A 192 6.47 -10.60 8.39
C CYS A 192 6.59 -9.30 9.19
N TYR A 193 6.05 -9.29 10.42
CA TYR A 193 6.12 -8.12 11.29
C TYR A 193 7.56 -7.83 11.72
N ARG A 194 8.33 -8.86 12.16
CA ARG A 194 9.73 -8.68 12.56
C ARG A 194 10.58 -8.14 11.42
N ARG A 195 10.52 -8.75 10.23
CA ARG A 195 11.31 -8.33 9.07
C ARG A 195 11.01 -6.91 8.65
N CYS A 196 9.73 -6.50 8.65
CA CYS A 196 9.37 -5.12 8.37
C CYS A 196 9.94 -4.14 9.43
N MET A 197 9.91 -4.51 10.72
CA MET A 197 10.46 -3.67 11.77
C MET A 197 12.01 -3.62 11.73
N GLU A 198 12.67 -4.73 11.44
CA GLU A 198 14.13 -4.78 11.21
C GLU A 198 14.54 -3.84 10.09
N LEU A 199 13.89 -3.93 8.92
CA LEU A 199 14.15 -3.03 7.80
C LEU A 199 13.88 -1.56 8.13
N ALA A 200 12.84 -1.28 8.91
CA ALA A 200 12.55 0.07 9.36
C ALA A 200 13.66 0.61 10.28
N GLU A 201 14.15 -0.20 11.23
CA GLU A 201 15.28 0.17 12.10
C GLU A 201 16.59 0.34 11.31
N GLU A 202 16.90 -0.57 10.38
CA GLU A 202 18.07 -0.50 9.50
C GLU A 202 18.11 0.77 8.65
N ASN A 203 16.93 1.27 8.26
CA ASN A 203 16.78 2.51 7.49
C ASN A 203 16.55 3.76 8.36
N GLY A 204 16.65 3.65 9.68
CA GLY A 204 16.51 4.76 10.62
C GLY A 204 15.12 5.39 10.63
N LEU A 205 14.06 4.61 10.33
CA LEU A 205 12.70 5.12 10.28
C LEU A 205 12.12 5.29 11.69
N GLU A 206 11.34 6.34 11.88
CA GLU A 206 10.72 6.65 13.17
C GLU A 206 9.25 6.20 13.28
N SER A 207 8.60 5.95 12.12
CA SER A 207 7.20 5.56 12.07
C SER A 207 6.93 4.51 11.00
N ILE A 208 6.07 3.53 11.35
CA ILE A 208 5.62 2.45 10.46
C ILE A 208 4.12 2.21 10.65
N ALA A 209 3.40 1.95 9.55
CA ALA A 209 2.00 1.55 9.61
C ALA A 209 1.82 0.15 9.00
N PHE A 210 1.27 -0.77 9.79
CA PHE A 210 0.96 -2.13 9.37
C PHE A 210 -0.50 -2.25 8.93
N CYS A 211 -0.75 -2.92 7.80
CA CYS A 211 -2.06 -3.45 7.46
C CYS A 211 -2.29 -4.81 8.16
N CYS A 212 -3.51 -5.34 8.07
CA CYS A 212 -3.87 -6.67 8.58
C CYS A 212 -3.32 -7.76 7.65
N ILE A 213 -2.05 -8.14 7.82
CA ILE A 213 -1.34 -9.10 6.95
C ILE A 213 -2.07 -10.46 6.95
N SER A 214 -2.25 -11.05 5.76
CA SER A 214 -2.86 -12.36 5.49
C SER A 214 -4.37 -12.49 5.79
N THR A 215 -5.05 -11.50 6.36
CA THR A 215 -6.47 -11.66 6.79
C THR A 215 -7.50 -11.47 5.68
N GLY A 216 -7.08 -11.05 4.49
CA GLY A 216 -7.94 -10.92 3.32
C GLY A 216 -7.98 -12.20 2.49
N VAL A 217 -7.48 -12.13 1.24
CA VAL A 217 -7.46 -13.26 0.28
C VAL A 217 -6.72 -14.48 0.83
N PHE A 218 -5.74 -14.29 1.71
CA PHE A 218 -4.93 -15.37 2.31
C PHE A 218 -5.60 -16.06 3.51
N ARG A 219 -6.77 -15.58 3.94
CA ARG A 219 -7.69 -16.26 4.85
C ARG A 219 -7.12 -16.62 6.23
N PHE A 220 -6.10 -15.93 6.71
CA PHE A 220 -5.65 -16.09 8.09
C PHE A 220 -6.74 -15.57 9.06
N PRO A 221 -7.13 -16.32 10.12
CA PRO A 221 -8.17 -15.89 11.04
C PRO A 221 -7.84 -14.55 11.69
N ASN A 222 -8.74 -13.56 11.57
CA ASN A 222 -8.48 -12.17 11.96
C ASN A 222 -8.07 -12.03 13.43
N GLN A 223 -8.75 -12.72 14.35
CA GLN A 223 -8.43 -12.68 15.78
C GLN A 223 -6.99 -13.17 16.03
N ARG A 224 -6.67 -14.35 15.50
CA ARG A 224 -5.34 -14.94 15.70
C ARG A 224 -4.23 -14.13 15.02
N ALA A 225 -4.50 -13.58 13.83
CA ALA A 225 -3.56 -12.71 13.14
C ALA A 225 -3.26 -11.44 13.96
N ALA A 226 -4.27 -10.82 14.54
CA ALA A 226 -4.10 -9.62 15.36
C ALA A 226 -3.33 -9.91 16.66
N GLU A 227 -3.58 -11.05 17.32
CA GLU A 227 -2.82 -11.48 18.50
C GLU A 227 -1.33 -11.63 18.18
N ILE A 228 -1.00 -12.30 17.06
CA ILE A 228 0.38 -12.46 16.59
C ILE A 228 1.00 -11.11 16.27
N ALA A 229 0.29 -10.26 15.53
CA ALA A 229 0.76 -8.94 15.15
C ALA A 229 1.10 -8.09 16.39
N VAL A 230 0.16 -7.94 17.30
CA VAL A 230 0.31 -7.10 18.51
C VAL A 230 1.40 -7.65 19.42
N SER A 231 1.42 -8.96 19.65
CA SER A 231 2.45 -9.61 20.47
C SER A 231 3.85 -9.43 19.88
N THR A 232 4.02 -9.70 18.58
CA THR A 232 5.32 -9.57 17.89
C THR A 232 5.82 -8.14 17.93
N VAL A 233 4.97 -7.18 17.62
CA VAL A 233 5.32 -5.76 17.57
C VAL A 233 5.64 -5.21 18.97
N LYS A 234 4.88 -5.59 20.01
CA LYS A 234 5.14 -5.15 21.39
C LYS A 234 6.46 -5.72 21.95
N GLN A 235 6.85 -6.92 21.54
CA GLN A 235 8.08 -7.58 22.00
C GLN A 235 9.33 -7.16 21.22
N PHE A 236 9.18 -6.54 20.06
CA PHE A 236 10.31 -6.16 19.23
C PHE A 236 11.15 -5.05 19.88
N PRO A 237 12.48 -5.22 20.00
CA PRO A 237 13.37 -4.19 20.53
C PRO A 237 13.49 -3.03 19.54
N ARG A 238 12.99 -1.84 19.94
CA ARG A 238 12.98 -0.63 19.11
C ARG A 238 14.07 0.34 19.54
N LYS A 239 14.78 0.88 18.57
CA LYS A 239 15.79 1.92 18.77
C LYS A 239 15.35 3.24 18.12
N ASN A 240 14.99 3.19 16.85
CA ASN A 240 14.58 4.35 16.06
C ASN A 240 13.05 4.49 15.96
N LEU A 241 12.32 3.37 15.87
CA LEU A 241 10.86 3.35 15.74
C LEU A 241 10.18 3.90 17.00
N LYS A 242 9.59 5.09 16.87
CA LYS A 242 8.87 5.80 17.94
C LYS A 242 7.36 5.61 17.86
N THR A 243 6.84 5.36 16.65
CA THR A 243 5.40 5.27 16.41
C THR A 243 5.08 4.11 15.49
N ILE A 244 4.16 3.24 15.92
CA ILE A 244 3.67 2.12 15.14
C ILE A 244 2.16 2.26 15.04
N VAL A 245 1.64 2.27 13.80
CA VAL A 245 0.21 2.35 13.52
C VAL A 245 -0.27 0.97 13.10
N PHE A 246 -1.22 0.41 13.83
CA PHE A 246 -2.04 -0.70 13.35
C PHE A 246 -3.17 -0.12 12.52
N ASN A 247 -3.03 -0.20 11.20
CA ASN A 247 -4.07 0.23 10.29
C ASN A 247 -5.02 -0.91 9.99
N VAL A 248 -6.28 -0.68 10.26
CA VAL A 248 -7.38 -1.61 9.97
C VAL A 248 -8.37 -0.97 9.00
N PHE A 249 -9.13 -1.77 8.28
CA PHE A 249 -10.13 -1.28 7.34
C PHE A 249 -11.55 -1.65 7.76
N LEU A 250 -11.75 -2.87 8.27
CA LEU A 250 -13.05 -3.40 8.66
C LEU A 250 -13.35 -3.16 10.14
N ASP A 251 -14.62 -2.95 10.49
CA ASP A 251 -15.09 -2.74 11.87
C ASP A 251 -14.72 -3.93 12.78
N LYS A 252 -14.79 -5.16 12.25
CA LYS A 252 -14.40 -6.36 12.99
C LYS A 252 -12.92 -6.32 13.41
N ASP A 253 -12.03 -5.88 12.50
CA ASP A 253 -10.59 -5.78 12.80
C ASP A 253 -10.34 -4.65 13.80
N TYR A 254 -11.05 -3.53 13.66
CA TYR A 254 -10.98 -2.43 14.63
C TYR A 254 -11.34 -2.89 16.03
N ALA A 255 -12.45 -3.64 16.18
CA ALA A 255 -12.87 -4.17 17.48
C ALA A 255 -11.84 -5.13 18.10
N ILE A 256 -11.25 -6.01 17.28
CA ILE A 256 -10.19 -6.95 17.71
C ILE A 256 -8.95 -6.19 18.19
N TYR A 257 -8.40 -5.32 17.34
CA TYR A 257 -7.17 -4.58 17.69
C TYR A 257 -7.39 -3.66 18.89
N ARG A 258 -8.55 -3.00 19.00
CA ARG A 258 -8.88 -2.16 20.17
C ARG A 258 -8.88 -2.93 21.49
N ALA A 259 -9.23 -4.21 21.46
CA ALA A 259 -9.23 -5.06 22.65
C ALA A 259 -7.81 -5.56 23.02
N LEU A 260 -6.85 -5.53 22.10
CA LEU A 260 -5.48 -6.03 22.29
C LEU A 260 -4.47 -4.91 22.62
N LEU A 261 -4.78 -3.67 22.27
CA LEU A 261 -3.91 -2.50 22.46
C LEU A 261 -4.16 -1.78 23.76
#